data_c8c9aeadb021c635f3f5cfa76d7dc3bc
#
_entry.id   c8c9aeadb021c635f3f5cfa76d7dc3bc
#
_cell.length_a   1.000
_cell.length_b   1.000
_cell.length_c   1.000
_cell.angle_alpha   90.00
_cell.angle_beta   90.00
_cell.angle_gamma   90.00
#
_symmetry.space_group_name_H-M   'P 1'
#
loop_
_entity.id
_entity.type
_entity.pdbx_description
1 polymer ?
#
loop_
_entity_poly.entity_id
_entity_poly.type
_entity_poly.pdbx_seq_one_letter_code
_entity_poly.pdbx_strand_id
1 'polypeptide(L)'
;MSGETKSLGQKDFADRFYTKDAIVRKCMDYLKSVVDTTNAHFIEPSAGAGAFLPYLNEGYNAFDILPAAEGITEADWLELNKESLYPHDVPNIVIGNPPFGVQNSMAIKFFNASGGADYIAFILPKSFRKPSVQNKLDPYFKLIGEIDIPAESFIFNGNDYGANCTFQVWQKTDKEREKIKGRTTSPYFEFTKDKTKATCSVRRVGASAGKASKSLDFSEQSNYFIINKTSMIDEEFIAFLNNLAHERAENAVGPKSLSKSELVEDFEASYTGS
;
A
#
# COMPACT_ATOMS: atom_id res chain seq x y z
N MET A 1 39.74 -15.69 17.46
CA MET A 1 38.50 -16.01 16.72
C MET A 1 37.86 -14.68 16.36
N SER A 2 38.06 -14.28 15.12
CA SER A 2 37.64 -13.00 14.55
C SER A 2 36.19 -13.14 14.13
N GLY A 3 35.29 -12.41 14.82
CA GLY A 3 33.89 -12.28 14.41
C GLY A 3 33.83 -11.34 13.21
N GLU A 4 33.47 -11.86 12.06
CA GLU A 4 33.11 -11.07 10.88
C GLU A 4 31.80 -10.32 11.15
N THR A 5 31.92 -9.02 11.39
CA THR A 5 30.80 -8.09 11.23
C THR A 5 30.45 -8.04 9.74
N LYS A 6 29.33 -8.66 9.34
CA LYS A 6 28.76 -8.47 8.01
C LYS A 6 28.46 -6.97 7.86
N SER A 7 29.26 -6.29 7.04
CA SER A 7 28.97 -4.93 6.60
C SER A 7 27.63 -4.93 5.86
N LEU A 8 26.63 -4.23 6.40
CA LEU A 8 25.43 -3.85 5.67
C LEU A 8 25.91 -3.12 4.41
N GLY A 9 25.56 -3.67 3.25
CA GLY A 9 26.12 -3.22 1.99
C GLY A 9 25.71 -1.78 1.67
N GLN A 10 26.64 -1.00 1.11
CA GLN A 10 26.47 0.39 0.66
C GLN A 10 25.24 0.68 -0.23
N LYS A 11 24.52 -0.36 -0.69
CA LYS A 11 23.28 -0.25 -1.47
C LYS A 11 22.05 0.14 -0.65
N ASP A 12 22.02 -0.15 0.65
CA ASP A 12 20.83 0.11 1.49
C ASP A 12 20.72 1.56 1.96
N PHE A 13 21.78 2.36 1.81
CA PHE A 13 21.83 3.75 2.23
C PHE A 13 21.42 4.75 1.13
N ALA A 14 21.29 4.31 -0.11
CA ALA A 14 21.03 5.18 -1.25
C ALA A 14 19.54 5.49 -1.49
N ASP A 15 18.60 4.72 -0.92
CA ASP A 15 17.17 4.81 -1.26
C ASP A 15 16.37 5.58 -0.20
N ARG A 16 16.86 6.76 0.25
CA ARG A 16 16.10 7.60 1.18
C ARG A 16 15.25 8.60 0.43
N PHE A 17 13.96 8.46 0.59
CA PHE A 17 12.96 9.40 0.10
C PHE A 17 12.57 10.36 1.22
N TYR A 18 12.87 11.64 1.03
CA TYR A 18 12.46 12.68 1.98
C TYR A 18 11.09 13.24 1.56
N THR A 19 10.17 13.30 2.50
CA THR A 19 8.83 13.87 2.28
C THR A 19 8.91 15.39 2.26
N LYS A 20 8.35 16.05 1.24
CA LYS A 20 8.29 17.50 1.17
C LYS A 20 7.41 18.08 2.28
N ASP A 21 7.77 19.22 2.83
CA ASP A 21 7.06 19.90 3.92
C ASP A 21 5.56 20.13 3.61
N ALA A 22 5.22 20.59 2.40
CA ALA A 22 3.83 20.80 2.01
C ALA A 22 2.99 19.49 2.06
N ILE A 23 3.62 18.34 1.86
CA ILE A 23 2.97 17.03 1.95
C ILE A 23 2.78 16.63 3.41
N VAL A 24 3.80 16.86 4.25
CA VAL A 24 3.68 16.63 5.69
C VAL A 24 2.54 17.46 6.27
N ARG A 25 2.45 18.75 5.93
CA ARG A 25 1.32 19.61 6.36
C ARG A 25 -0.01 19.02 5.93
N LYS A 26 -0.16 18.64 4.66
CA LYS A 26 -1.38 18.03 4.16
C LYS A 26 -1.76 16.76 4.93
N CYS A 27 -0.79 15.90 5.26
CA CYS A 27 -1.00 14.70 6.06
C CYS A 27 -1.45 15.05 7.48
N MET A 28 -0.78 16.03 8.13
CA MET A 28 -1.12 16.46 9.49
C MET A 28 -2.49 17.12 9.56
N ASP A 29 -2.83 17.99 8.60
CA ASP A 29 -4.15 18.63 8.52
C ASP A 29 -5.25 17.59 8.36
N TYR A 30 -5.01 16.58 7.51
CA TYR A 30 -5.95 15.47 7.34
C TYR A 30 -6.07 14.63 8.62
N LEU A 31 -4.95 14.26 9.26
CA LEU A 31 -4.97 13.51 10.52
C LEU A 31 -5.80 14.25 11.57
N LYS A 32 -5.56 15.56 11.76
CA LYS A 32 -6.32 16.40 12.70
C LYS A 32 -7.80 16.51 12.35
N SER A 33 -8.19 16.31 11.10
CA SER A 33 -9.61 16.33 10.70
C SER A 33 -10.36 15.05 11.05
N VAL A 34 -9.66 13.94 11.28
CA VAL A 34 -10.26 12.61 11.54
C VAL A 34 -9.95 12.05 12.93
N VAL A 35 -8.93 12.59 13.61
CA VAL A 35 -8.50 12.18 14.96
C VAL A 35 -8.23 13.43 15.82
N ASP A 36 -8.72 13.43 17.06
CA ASP A 36 -8.29 14.44 18.04
C ASP A 36 -6.84 14.17 18.45
N THR A 37 -5.95 15.06 18.06
CA THR A 37 -4.52 14.96 18.31
C THR A 37 -4.03 15.88 19.42
N THR A 38 -4.92 16.61 20.12
CA THR A 38 -4.58 17.69 21.05
C THR A 38 -3.62 17.23 22.15
N ASN A 39 -3.87 16.06 22.74
CA ASN A 39 -3.03 15.48 23.80
C ASN A 39 -2.39 14.15 23.37
N ALA A 40 -2.28 13.90 22.06
CA ALA A 40 -1.73 12.64 21.58
C ALA A 40 -0.21 12.59 21.75
N HIS A 41 0.29 11.40 22.13
CA HIS A 41 1.71 11.08 22.09
C HIS A 41 2.04 10.53 20.71
N PHE A 42 3.02 11.15 20.05
CA PHE A 42 3.43 10.77 18.71
C PHE A 42 4.69 9.91 18.72
N ILE A 43 4.73 8.93 17.82
CA ILE A 43 5.88 8.07 17.59
C ILE A 43 6.17 8.03 16.10
N GLU A 44 7.37 8.41 15.68
CA GLU A 44 7.81 8.32 14.29
C GLU A 44 8.88 7.23 14.15
N PRO A 45 8.57 6.07 13.54
CA PRO A 45 9.45 4.90 13.52
C PRO A 45 10.53 4.91 12.44
N SER A 46 10.53 5.89 11.54
CA SER A 46 11.47 6.04 10.42
C SER A 46 11.61 7.51 10.05
N ALA A 47 12.11 8.29 11.00
CA ALA A 47 12.08 9.75 10.95
C ALA A 47 13.03 10.38 9.92
N GLY A 48 14.08 9.66 9.50
CA GLY A 48 15.04 10.12 8.51
C GLY A 48 15.65 11.49 8.83
N ALA A 49 15.27 12.53 8.09
CA ALA A 49 15.66 13.92 8.33
C ALA A 49 14.65 14.70 9.19
N GLY A 50 13.67 14.05 9.80
CA GLY A 50 12.74 14.66 10.74
C GLY A 50 11.64 15.51 10.12
N ALA A 51 11.16 15.15 8.91
CA ALA A 51 10.17 15.94 8.18
C ALA A 51 8.85 16.14 8.96
N PHE A 52 8.42 15.18 9.76
CA PHE A 52 7.21 15.27 10.58
C PHE A 52 7.45 15.97 11.92
N LEU A 53 8.69 15.94 12.47
CA LEU A 53 8.97 16.40 13.84
C LEU A 53 8.45 17.81 14.18
N PRO A 54 8.55 18.83 13.29
CA PRO A 54 8.06 20.17 13.57
C PRO A 54 6.53 20.26 13.80
N TYR A 55 5.80 19.21 13.46
CA TYR A 55 4.33 19.14 13.52
C TYR A 55 3.81 18.27 14.65
N LEU A 56 4.69 17.57 15.37
CA LEU A 56 4.34 16.68 16.46
C LEU A 56 4.22 17.45 17.78
N ASN A 57 3.40 16.94 18.71
CA ASN A 57 3.32 17.49 20.06
C ASN A 57 4.64 17.30 20.81
N GLU A 58 4.92 18.13 21.79
CA GLU A 58 6.09 17.97 22.68
C GLU A 58 6.06 16.59 23.35
N GLY A 59 7.25 16.00 23.56
CA GLY A 59 7.40 14.69 24.17
C GLY A 59 7.22 13.51 23.19
N TYR A 60 7.26 13.75 21.87
CA TYR A 60 7.26 12.69 20.88
C TYR A 60 8.48 11.76 21.00
N ASN A 61 8.36 10.56 20.46
CA ASN A 61 9.50 9.68 20.21
C ASN A 61 9.73 9.56 18.69
N ALA A 62 10.98 9.69 18.27
CA ALA A 62 11.37 9.53 16.86
C ALA A 62 12.57 8.61 16.75
N PHE A 63 12.50 7.68 15.82
CA PHE A 63 13.51 6.65 15.59
C PHE A 63 13.92 6.57 14.12
N ASP A 64 15.16 6.24 13.87
CA ASP A 64 15.66 5.86 12.55
C ASP A 64 16.91 4.98 12.72
N ILE A 65 17.18 4.06 11.81
CA ILE A 65 18.41 3.26 11.85
C ILE A 65 19.66 4.09 11.51
N LEU A 66 19.47 5.27 10.90
CA LEU A 66 20.52 6.20 10.57
C LEU A 66 19.95 7.63 10.60
N PRO A 67 19.81 8.23 11.79
CA PRO A 67 19.26 9.57 11.96
C PRO A 67 20.02 10.63 11.16
N ALA A 68 19.28 11.55 10.52
CA ALA A 68 19.85 12.68 9.78
C ALA A 68 19.43 14.04 10.34
N ALA A 69 18.79 14.07 11.54
CA ALA A 69 18.42 15.28 12.28
C ALA A 69 18.50 15.05 13.78
N GLU A 70 18.60 16.15 14.55
CA GLU A 70 18.52 16.11 16.00
C GLU A 70 17.14 15.68 16.50
N GLY A 71 17.07 15.13 17.71
CA GLY A 71 15.81 14.67 18.30
C GLY A 71 15.35 13.29 17.83
N ILE A 72 16.14 12.62 16.99
CA ILE A 72 15.87 11.26 16.50
C ILE A 72 16.83 10.28 17.18
N THR A 73 16.27 9.24 17.78
CA THR A 73 17.04 8.16 18.41
C THR A 73 17.46 7.14 17.36
N GLU A 74 18.76 6.77 17.32
CA GLU A 74 19.24 5.69 16.46
C GLU A 74 18.74 4.35 17.01
N ALA A 75 17.84 3.70 16.25
CA ALA A 75 17.30 2.39 16.59
C ALA A 75 16.63 1.73 15.37
N ASP A 76 16.65 0.39 15.35
CA ASP A 76 15.81 -0.38 14.42
C ASP A 76 14.41 -0.55 15.04
N TRP A 77 13.40 0.09 14.42
CA TRP A 77 12.02 -0.02 14.85
C TRP A 77 11.52 -1.47 14.97
N LEU A 78 11.98 -2.36 14.11
CA LEU A 78 11.52 -3.73 14.09
C LEU A 78 12.10 -4.57 15.24
N GLU A 79 13.29 -4.20 15.76
CA GLU A 79 13.98 -4.89 16.85
C GLU A 79 13.78 -4.20 18.21
N LEU A 80 13.25 -2.97 18.22
CA LEU A 80 13.08 -2.18 19.43
C LEU A 80 12.04 -2.79 20.38
N ASN A 81 12.35 -2.85 21.69
CA ASN A 81 11.34 -3.11 22.72
C ASN A 81 10.44 -1.87 22.87
N LYS A 82 9.15 -2.06 22.66
CA LYS A 82 8.16 -0.97 22.58
C LYS A 82 7.24 -0.88 23.80
N GLU A 83 7.44 -1.71 24.83
CA GLU A 83 6.54 -1.75 26.00
C GLU A 83 6.38 -0.39 26.69
N SER A 84 7.47 0.38 26.78
CA SER A 84 7.46 1.71 27.41
C SER A 84 7.13 2.87 26.47
N LEU A 85 6.91 2.61 25.18
CA LEU A 85 6.70 3.67 24.19
C LEU A 85 5.25 4.14 24.10
N TYR A 86 4.32 3.42 24.68
CA TYR A 86 2.89 3.70 24.58
C TYR A 86 2.33 4.06 25.96
N PRO A 87 2.35 5.35 26.40
CA PRO A 87 1.71 5.78 27.63
C PRO A 87 0.20 5.48 27.61
N HIS A 88 -0.35 5.06 28.76
CA HIS A 88 -1.73 4.57 28.86
C HIS A 88 -2.78 5.67 29.04
N ASP A 89 -2.37 6.88 29.36
CA ASP A 89 -3.22 8.00 29.73
C ASP A 89 -3.52 8.97 28.57
N VAL A 90 -2.90 8.77 27.43
CA VAL A 90 -3.06 9.60 26.23
C VAL A 90 -3.15 8.73 24.98
N PRO A 91 -3.84 9.19 23.90
CA PRO A 91 -3.82 8.49 22.63
C PRO A 91 -2.42 8.39 22.02
N ASN A 92 -2.03 7.22 21.59
CA ASN A 92 -0.75 6.96 20.93
C ASN A 92 -0.92 6.91 19.42
N ILE A 93 -0.21 7.75 18.69
CA ILE A 93 -0.25 7.84 17.23
C ILE A 93 1.12 7.52 16.66
N VAL A 94 1.23 6.42 15.93
CA VAL A 94 2.41 6.12 15.14
C VAL A 94 2.24 6.75 13.75
N ILE A 95 3.16 7.66 13.39
CA ILE A 95 3.06 8.47 12.16
C ILE A 95 4.38 8.42 11.38
N GLY A 96 4.32 8.60 10.07
CA GLY A 96 5.54 8.76 9.25
C GLY A 96 5.41 8.22 7.83
N ASN A 97 6.57 8.10 7.19
CA ASN A 97 6.73 7.53 5.85
C ASN A 97 7.69 6.32 5.96
N PRO A 98 7.19 5.12 6.33
CA PRO A 98 8.03 3.95 6.51
C PRO A 98 8.65 3.47 5.18
N PRO A 99 9.80 2.77 5.23
CA PRO A 99 10.38 2.18 4.02
C PRO A 99 9.41 1.16 3.42
N PHE A 100 9.21 1.21 2.07
CA PHE A 100 8.21 0.34 1.44
C PHE A 100 8.71 -1.09 1.27
N GLY A 101 9.96 -1.27 0.83
CA GLY A 101 10.55 -2.56 0.53
C GLY A 101 9.96 -3.24 -0.71
N VAL A 102 10.50 -4.39 -1.06
CA VAL A 102 10.00 -5.18 -2.19
C VAL A 102 8.58 -5.67 -1.89
N GLN A 103 7.63 -5.40 -2.80
CA GLN A 103 6.21 -5.78 -2.65
C GLN A 103 5.58 -5.30 -1.32
N ASN A 104 5.95 -4.14 -0.83
CA ASN A 104 5.49 -3.54 0.43
C ASN A 104 5.95 -4.26 1.70
N SER A 105 6.89 -5.19 1.61
CA SER A 105 7.24 -6.06 2.73
C SER A 105 7.67 -5.30 3.98
N MET A 106 8.44 -4.21 3.82
CA MET A 106 8.89 -3.39 4.95
C MET A 106 7.75 -2.56 5.53
N ALA A 107 6.95 -1.88 4.69
CA ALA A 107 5.83 -1.08 5.17
C ALA A 107 4.79 -1.93 5.94
N ILE A 108 4.54 -3.18 5.50
CA ILE A 108 3.69 -4.13 6.23
C ILE A 108 4.31 -4.50 7.60
N LYS A 109 5.64 -4.73 7.66
CA LYS A 109 6.32 -5.02 8.92
C LYS A 109 6.26 -3.82 9.88
N PHE A 110 6.52 -2.61 9.39
CA PHE A 110 6.42 -1.38 10.19
C PHE A 110 5.00 -1.18 10.72
N PHE A 111 4.00 -1.38 9.89
CA PHE A 111 2.59 -1.31 10.30
C PHE A 111 2.30 -2.29 11.44
N ASN A 112 2.63 -3.57 11.26
CA ASN A 112 2.34 -4.62 12.25
C ASN A 112 3.18 -4.44 13.54
N ALA A 113 4.40 -3.91 13.42
CA ALA A 113 5.24 -3.58 14.59
C ALA A 113 4.72 -2.36 15.37
N SER A 114 3.75 -1.62 14.84
CA SER A 114 3.10 -0.47 15.49
C SER A 114 1.83 -0.85 16.25
N GLY A 115 1.57 -2.13 16.47
CA GLY A 115 0.35 -2.68 17.09
C GLY A 115 0.06 -2.20 18.53
N GLY A 116 1.00 -1.56 19.22
CA GLY A 116 0.77 -0.93 20.53
C GLY A 116 0.03 0.41 20.47
N ALA A 117 -0.02 1.05 19.30
CA ALA A 117 -0.65 2.37 19.12
C ALA A 117 -2.18 2.28 19.08
N ASP A 118 -2.84 3.41 19.38
CA ASP A 118 -4.28 3.61 19.16
C ASP A 118 -4.57 3.95 17.70
N TYR A 119 -3.63 4.67 17.06
CA TYR A 119 -3.72 5.06 15.65
C TYR A 119 -2.39 4.84 14.93
N ILE A 120 -2.50 4.43 13.66
CA ILE A 120 -1.37 4.37 12.72
C ILE A 120 -1.70 5.29 11.54
N ALA A 121 -0.83 6.26 11.27
CA ALA A 121 -1.00 7.29 10.24
C ALA A 121 0.23 7.33 9.32
N PHE A 122 0.21 6.53 8.26
CA PHE A 122 1.37 6.35 7.38
C PHE A 122 1.14 6.83 5.97
N ILE A 123 2.20 7.37 5.35
CA ILE A 123 2.31 7.47 3.90
C ILE A 123 2.67 6.08 3.38
N LEU A 124 1.82 5.52 2.54
CA LEU A 124 1.91 4.14 2.05
C LEU A 124 1.70 4.10 0.55
N PRO A 125 2.28 3.13 -0.16
CA PRO A 125 1.94 2.90 -1.56
C PRO A 125 0.43 2.67 -1.76
N LYS A 126 -0.15 3.14 -2.87
CA LYS A 126 -1.58 2.93 -3.19
C LYS A 126 -2.00 1.46 -3.21
N SER A 127 -1.06 0.53 -3.34
CA SER A 127 -1.31 -0.91 -3.21
C SER A 127 -1.84 -1.33 -1.83
N PHE A 128 -1.73 -0.50 -0.79
CA PHE A 128 -2.38 -0.73 0.50
C PHE A 128 -3.91 -0.63 0.44
N ARG A 129 -4.47 -0.13 -0.66
CA ARG A 129 -5.91 -0.23 -0.98
C ARG A 129 -6.34 -1.63 -1.38
N LYS A 130 -5.40 -2.48 -1.82
CA LYS A 130 -5.71 -3.83 -2.29
C LYS A 130 -6.02 -4.78 -1.14
N PRO A 131 -7.08 -5.60 -1.24
CA PRO A 131 -7.40 -6.62 -0.25
C PRO A 131 -6.23 -7.54 0.10
N SER A 132 -5.42 -7.90 -0.91
CA SER A 132 -4.25 -8.78 -0.73
C SER A 132 -3.15 -8.18 0.16
N VAL A 133 -3.07 -6.86 0.27
CA VAL A 133 -2.16 -6.14 1.17
C VAL A 133 -2.84 -5.93 2.53
N GLN A 134 -4.07 -5.41 2.54
CA GLN A 134 -4.81 -5.16 3.78
C GLN A 134 -4.98 -6.41 4.64
N ASN A 135 -5.16 -7.58 4.02
CA ASN A 135 -5.27 -8.85 4.73
C ASN A 135 -3.96 -9.33 5.40
N LYS A 136 -2.84 -8.65 5.16
CA LYS A 136 -1.54 -8.91 5.82
C LYS A 136 -1.27 -7.95 6.99
N LEU A 137 -2.08 -6.90 7.12
CA LEU A 137 -1.96 -5.93 8.20
C LEU A 137 -2.61 -6.48 9.45
N ASP A 138 -2.17 -6.01 10.60
CA ASP A 138 -2.74 -6.34 11.90
C ASP A 138 -4.28 -6.21 11.83
N PRO A 139 -5.03 -7.30 12.08
CA PRO A 139 -6.49 -7.31 11.92
C PRO A 139 -7.23 -6.44 12.93
N TYR A 140 -6.58 -6.05 14.04
CA TYR A 140 -7.18 -5.15 15.02
C TYR A 140 -7.20 -3.69 14.60
N PHE A 141 -6.68 -3.34 13.42
CA PHE A 141 -6.74 -1.98 12.88
C PHE A 141 -7.77 -1.86 11.76
N LYS A 142 -8.60 -0.82 11.85
CA LYS A 142 -9.60 -0.44 10.84
C LYS A 142 -9.16 0.86 10.16
N LEU A 143 -9.19 0.89 8.82
CA LEU A 143 -8.99 2.12 8.06
C LEU A 143 -10.15 3.08 8.34
N ILE A 144 -9.85 4.27 8.87
CA ILE A 144 -10.85 5.31 9.17
C ILE A 144 -10.80 6.48 8.20
N GLY A 145 -9.73 6.59 7.42
CA GLY A 145 -9.64 7.62 6.40
C GLY A 145 -8.36 7.53 5.58
N GLU A 146 -8.41 8.13 4.38
CA GLU A 146 -7.26 8.24 3.50
C GLU A 146 -7.35 9.44 2.57
N ILE A 147 -6.20 9.94 2.13
CA ILE A 147 -6.07 10.92 1.06
C ILE A 147 -4.98 10.53 0.06
N ASP A 148 -5.15 10.92 -1.19
CA ASP A 148 -4.11 10.78 -2.21
C ASP A 148 -2.95 11.73 -1.97
N ILE A 149 -1.74 11.19 -2.10
CA ILE A 149 -0.50 11.95 -2.09
C ILE A 149 -0.11 12.24 -3.55
N PRO A 150 0.14 13.52 -3.92
CA PRO A 150 0.59 13.89 -5.26
C PRO A 150 1.85 13.11 -5.67
N ALA A 151 2.02 12.86 -6.96
CA ALA A 151 3.13 12.04 -7.43
C ALA A 151 4.52 12.65 -7.07
N GLU A 152 4.69 13.96 -7.20
CA GLU A 152 5.96 14.66 -6.93
C GLU A 152 6.13 15.07 -5.46
N SER A 153 5.82 14.16 -4.54
CA SER A 153 5.76 14.44 -3.08
C SER A 153 7.07 14.19 -2.35
N PHE A 154 8.04 13.60 -3.02
CA PHE A 154 9.27 13.15 -2.40
C PHE A 154 10.49 13.77 -3.06
N ILE A 155 11.59 13.81 -2.33
CA ILE A 155 12.92 14.19 -2.83
C ILE A 155 13.81 12.95 -2.71
N PHE A 156 14.45 12.58 -3.80
CA PHE A 156 15.45 11.53 -3.85
C PHE A 156 16.71 12.04 -4.50
N ASN A 157 17.84 11.97 -3.80
CA ASN A 157 19.13 12.51 -4.27
C ASN A 157 19.04 13.96 -4.79
N GLY A 158 18.26 14.82 -4.09
CA GLY A 158 18.08 16.23 -4.44
C GLY A 158 17.12 16.51 -5.59
N ASN A 159 16.51 15.48 -6.19
CA ASN A 159 15.55 15.61 -7.29
C ASN A 159 14.14 15.22 -6.84
N ASP A 160 13.13 15.78 -7.50
CA ASP A 160 11.75 15.36 -7.30
C ASP A 160 11.57 13.90 -7.72
N TYR A 161 10.97 13.12 -6.84
CA TYR A 161 10.68 11.72 -7.09
C TYR A 161 9.18 11.45 -6.99
N GLY A 162 8.66 10.77 -8.02
CA GLY A 162 7.27 10.39 -8.09
C GLY A 162 7.01 8.99 -7.55
N ALA A 163 6.12 8.89 -6.58
CA ALA A 163 5.59 7.61 -6.13
C ALA A 163 4.07 7.67 -5.97
N ASN A 164 3.38 6.61 -6.41
CA ASN A 164 1.94 6.47 -6.24
C ASN A 164 1.61 6.11 -4.79
N CYS A 165 1.40 7.13 -3.94
CA CYS A 165 1.17 6.98 -2.52
C CYS A 165 -0.20 7.51 -2.09
N THR A 166 -0.61 7.04 -0.93
CA THR A 166 -1.76 7.52 -0.16
C THR A 166 -1.31 7.72 1.28
N PHE A 167 -1.91 8.67 1.99
CA PHE A 167 -1.78 8.76 3.43
C PHE A 167 -3.01 8.12 4.04
N GLN A 168 -2.80 7.10 4.86
CA GLN A 168 -3.87 6.32 5.48
C GLN A 168 -3.83 6.47 6.99
N VAL A 169 -5.00 6.63 7.60
CA VAL A 169 -5.21 6.67 9.04
C VAL A 169 -6.00 5.43 9.47
N TRP A 170 -5.40 4.64 10.34
CA TRP A 170 -5.96 3.41 10.87
C TRP A 170 -6.17 3.54 12.37
N GLN A 171 -7.30 3.06 12.86
CA GLN A 171 -7.66 3.07 14.28
C GLN A 171 -7.66 1.65 14.83
N LYS A 172 -7.07 1.45 16.00
CA LYS A 172 -7.15 0.20 16.75
C LYS A 172 -8.57 -0.07 17.22
N THR A 173 -8.99 -1.31 17.16
CA THR A 173 -10.32 -1.77 17.55
C THR A 173 -10.22 -2.99 18.44
N ASP A 174 -11.26 -3.25 19.24
CA ASP A 174 -11.33 -4.43 20.13
C ASP A 174 -11.67 -5.73 19.37
N LYS A 175 -12.08 -5.62 18.12
CA LYS A 175 -12.48 -6.75 17.28
C LYS A 175 -11.59 -6.85 16.05
N GLU A 176 -11.24 -8.07 15.72
CA GLU A 176 -10.55 -8.37 14.47
C GLU A 176 -11.41 -7.96 13.26
N ARG A 177 -10.76 -7.30 12.31
CA ARG A 177 -11.33 -7.01 11.00
C ARG A 177 -11.46 -8.30 10.20
N GLU A 178 -12.62 -8.51 9.62
CA GLU A 178 -12.79 -9.63 8.69
C GLU A 178 -11.85 -9.50 7.48
N LYS A 179 -11.28 -10.63 7.06
CA LYS A 179 -10.49 -10.66 5.83
C LYS A 179 -11.36 -10.33 4.64
N ILE A 180 -10.91 -9.37 3.85
CA ILE A 180 -11.57 -8.98 2.61
C ILE A 180 -11.40 -10.13 1.62
N LYS A 181 -12.49 -10.80 1.29
CA LYS A 181 -12.54 -11.87 0.29
C LYS A 181 -12.94 -11.26 -1.04
N GLY A 182 -11.99 -11.13 -1.96
CA GLY A 182 -12.30 -10.77 -3.34
C GLY A 182 -13.00 -11.94 -4.04
N ARG A 183 -14.11 -11.67 -4.71
CA ARG A 183 -14.81 -12.67 -5.52
C ARG A 183 -14.02 -12.94 -6.81
N THR A 184 -13.62 -14.18 -7.02
CA THR A 184 -12.81 -14.61 -8.19
C THR A 184 -13.61 -15.40 -9.20
N THR A 185 -14.94 -15.43 -9.05
CA THR A 185 -15.88 -16.11 -9.97
C THR A 185 -16.93 -15.12 -10.43
N SER A 186 -17.37 -15.25 -11.69
CA SER A 186 -18.44 -14.46 -12.28
C SER A 186 -19.43 -15.38 -12.98
N PRO A 187 -20.74 -15.08 -13.03
CA PRO A 187 -21.67 -15.80 -13.86
C PRO A 187 -21.46 -15.50 -15.36
N TYR A 188 -20.77 -14.42 -15.70
CA TYR A 188 -20.63 -13.91 -17.06
C TYR A 188 -19.37 -14.41 -17.77
N PHE A 189 -18.39 -14.91 -17.03
CA PHE A 189 -17.19 -15.52 -17.60
C PHE A 189 -16.49 -16.43 -16.59
N GLU A 190 -15.64 -17.31 -17.10
CA GLU A 190 -14.87 -18.26 -16.28
C GLU A 190 -13.38 -18.14 -16.56
N PHE A 191 -12.57 -18.14 -15.50
CA PHE A 191 -11.12 -18.29 -15.64
C PHE A 191 -10.76 -19.75 -15.90
N THR A 192 -9.97 -20.00 -16.92
CA THR A 192 -9.50 -21.35 -17.27
C THR A 192 -7.98 -21.42 -17.33
N LYS A 193 -7.43 -22.61 -17.09
CA LYS A 193 -6.04 -22.95 -17.44
C LYS A 193 -5.95 -23.68 -18.78
N ASP A 194 -7.06 -24.22 -19.25
CA ASP A 194 -7.16 -24.88 -20.54
C ASP A 194 -7.34 -23.83 -21.64
N LYS A 195 -6.24 -23.47 -22.29
CA LYS A 195 -6.23 -22.47 -23.36
C LYS A 195 -7.09 -22.85 -24.54
N THR A 196 -7.33 -24.17 -24.78
CA THR A 196 -8.15 -24.61 -25.90
C THR A 196 -9.62 -24.27 -25.76
N LYS A 197 -10.08 -24.02 -24.52
CA LYS A 197 -11.44 -23.60 -24.20
C LYS A 197 -11.59 -22.08 -24.02
N ALA A 198 -10.47 -21.35 -23.98
CA ALA A 198 -10.50 -19.94 -23.71
C ALA A 198 -10.98 -19.15 -24.93
N THR A 199 -11.87 -18.18 -24.69
CA THR A 199 -12.29 -17.17 -25.66
C THR A 199 -11.20 -16.14 -25.91
N CYS A 200 -10.55 -15.70 -24.83
CA CYS A 200 -9.52 -14.66 -24.88
C CYS A 200 -8.53 -14.77 -23.74
N SER A 201 -7.44 -14.02 -23.87
CA SER A 201 -6.51 -13.73 -22.77
C SER A 201 -6.66 -12.29 -22.29
N VAL A 202 -6.44 -12.05 -20.98
CA VAL A 202 -6.40 -10.71 -20.39
C VAL A 202 -5.08 -10.50 -19.68
N ARG A 203 -4.36 -9.45 -20.05
CA ARG A 203 -3.07 -9.11 -19.45
C ARG A 203 -3.25 -8.74 -17.99
N ARG A 204 -2.51 -9.39 -17.06
CA ARG A 204 -2.64 -9.14 -15.63
C ARG A 204 -1.58 -8.22 -15.04
N VAL A 205 -0.44 -8.04 -15.70
CA VAL A 205 0.70 -7.26 -15.19
C VAL A 205 1.36 -6.45 -16.31
N GLY A 206 1.97 -5.30 -15.95
CA GLY A 206 2.66 -4.40 -16.85
C GLY A 206 1.79 -3.26 -17.37
N ALA A 207 2.33 -2.41 -18.23
CA ALA A 207 1.66 -1.21 -18.75
C ALA A 207 0.29 -1.52 -19.42
N SER A 208 0.16 -2.71 -19.99
CA SER A 208 -1.07 -3.17 -20.65
C SER A 208 -1.96 -4.03 -19.75
N ALA A 209 -1.81 -3.98 -18.42
CA ALA A 209 -2.69 -4.71 -17.51
C ALA A 209 -4.17 -4.32 -17.78
N GLY A 210 -5.05 -5.32 -17.88
CA GLY A 210 -6.46 -5.16 -18.26
C GLY A 210 -6.74 -5.34 -19.76
N LYS A 211 -5.74 -5.31 -20.64
CA LYS A 211 -5.96 -5.50 -22.08
C LYS A 211 -6.28 -6.94 -22.43
N ALA A 212 -7.41 -7.13 -23.09
CA ALA A 212 -7.87 -8.41 -23.64
C ALA A 212 -7.39 -8.62 -25.08
N SER A 213 -7.09 -9.86 -25.45
CA SER A 213 -6.64 -10.27 -26.78
C SER A 213 -7.23 -11.61 -27.16
N LYS A 214 -7.55 -11.79 -28.45
CA LYS A 214 -7.96 -13.09 -29.03
C LYS A 214 -6.79 -14.09 -29.06
N SER A 215 -5.54 -13.60 -29.02
CA SER A 215 -4.38 -14.49 -28.95
C SER A 215 -4.30 -15.18 -27.59
N LEU A 216 -4.05 -16.49 -27.63
CA LEU A 216 -3.88 -17.34 -26.45
C LEU A 216 -2.41 -17.77 -26.26
N ASP A 217 -1.52 -17.26 -27.12
CA ASP A 217 -0.08 -17.56 -27.06
C ASP A 217 0.66 -16.63 -26.10
N PHE A 218 0.23 -16.66 -24.83
CA PHE A 218 0.84 -15.89 -23.74
C PHE A 218 1.11 -16.79 -22.53
N SER A 219 2.03 -16.34 -21.66
CA SER A 219 2.32 -17.01 -20.40
C SER A 219 1.17 -16.84 -19.38
N GLU A 220 0.81 -17.92 -18.68
CA GLU A 220 -0.13 -17.91 -17.55
C GLU A 220 0.34 -17.03 -16.39
N GLN A 221 1.64 -16.80 -16.26
CA GLN A 221 2.19 -15.92 -15.25
C GLN A 221 1.83 -14.44 -15.48
N SER A 222 1.58 -14.06 -16.73
CA SER A 222 1.33 -12.68 -17.14
C SER A 222 -0.07 -12.45 -17.72
N ASN A 223 -0.87 -13.49 -17.91
CA ASN A 223 -2.23 -13.38 -18.45
C ASN A 223 -3.21 -14.31 -17.74
N TYR A 224 -4.46 -13.90 -17.70
CA TYR A 224 -5.61 -14.76 -17.43
C TYR A 224 -6.18 -15.25 -18.76
N PHE A 225 -6.65 -16.48 -18.79
CA PHE A 225 -7.42 -17.02 -19.90
C PHE A 225 -8.87 -17.15 -19.46
N ILE A 226 -9.80 -16.69 -20.30
CA ILE A 226 -11.19 -16.48 -19.95
C ILE A 226 -12.10 -17.13 -20.99
N ILE A 227 -13.14 -17.81 -20.51
CA ILE A 227 -14.24 -18.34 -21.30
C ILE A 227 -15.40 -17.36 -21.18
N ASN A 228 -15.88 -16.80 -22.27
CA ASN A 228 -17.08 -15.99 -22.35
C ASN A 228 -18.33 -16.83 -22.02
N LYS A 229 -19.17 -16.34 -21.12
CA LYS A 229 -20.46 -16.94 -20.74
C LYS A 229 -21.63 -15.94 -20.91
N THR A 230 -21.38 -14.81 -21.52
CA THR A 230 -22.40 -13.82 -21.86
C THR A 230 -23.09 -14.20 -23.18
N SER A 231 -24.14 -13.46 -23.53
CA SER A 231 -24.78 -13.52 -24.85
C SER A 231 -24.00 -12.81 -25.97
N MET A 232 -22.94 -12.05 -25.62
CA MET A 232 -22.08 -11.36 -26.60
C MET A 232 -21.31 -12.37 -27.45
N ILE A 233 -21.11 -12.07 -28.73
CA ILE A 233 -20.10 -12.76 -29.53
C ILE A 233 -18.71 -12.44 -29.00
N ASP A 234 -17.75 -13.31 -29.30
CA ASP A 234 -16.40 -13.21 -28.69
C ASP A 234 -15.69 -11.90 -29.00
N GLU A 235 -15.90 -11.32 -30.18
CA GLU A 235 -15.32 -10.02 -30.57
C GLU A 235 -15.89 -8.86 -29.73
N GLU A 236 -17.20 -8.87 -29.48
CA GLU A 236 -17.87 -7.87 -28.63
C GLU A 236 -17.44 -8.01 -27.18
N PHE A 237 -17.34 -9.24 -26.68
CA PHE A 237 -16.86 -9.51 -25.32
C PHE A 237 -15.42 -9.01 -25.11
N ILE A 238 -14.51 -9.25 -26.07
CA ILE A 238 -13.14 -8.73 -26.02
C ILE A 238 -13.12 -7.20 -26.08
N ALA A 239 -13.94 -6.59 -26.94
CA ALA A 239 -14.05 -5.15 -27.02
C ALA A 239 -14.60 -4.55 -25.71
N PHE A 240 -15.59 -5.18 -25.10
CA PHE A 240 -16.14 -4.79 -23.81
C PHE A 240 -15.06 -4.81 -22.71
N LEU A 241 -14.29 -5.92 -22.60
CA LEU A 241 -13.17 -6.02 -21.66
C LEU A 241 -12.13 -4.91 -21.87
N ASN A 242 -11.83 -4.55 -23.11
CA ASN A 242 -10.88 -3.51 -23.45
C ASN A 242 -11.35 -2.08 -23.11
N ASN A 243 -12.65 -1.89 -22.97
CA ASN A 243 -13.28 -0.62 -22.61
C ASN A 243 -13.50 -0.46 -21.09
N LEU A 244 -13.21 -1.51 -20.30
CA LEU A 244 -13.30 -1.41 -18.84
C LEU A 244 -12.26 -0.45 -18.28
N ALA A 245 -12.69 0.40 -17.36
CA ALA A 245 -11.80 1.22 -16.57
C ALA A 245 -11.22 0.37 -15.43
N HIS A 246 -9.94 0.02 -15.52
CA HIS A 246 -9.23 -0.72 -14.48
C HIS A 246 -8.46 0.24 -13.56
N GLU A 247 -9.16 1.17 -12.90
CA GLU A 247 -8.54 2.18 -12.02
C GLU A 247 -7.71 1.54 -10.90
N ARG A 248 -8.17 0.38 -10.39
CA ARG A 248 -7.46 -0.36 -9.33
C ARG A 248 -6.16 -1.01 -9.79
N ALA A 249 -5.99 -1.25 -11.09
CA ALA A 249 -4.74 -1.76 -11.62
C ALA A 249 -3.57 -0.78 -11.42
N GLU A 250 -3.87 0.52 -11.28
CA GLU A 250 -2.90 1.58 -10.99
C GLU A 250 -2.45 1.60 -9.52
N ASN A 251 -3.18 0.95 -8.63
CA ASN A 251 -2.83 0.78 -7.23
C ASN A 251 -1.72 -0.28 -7.04
N ALA A 252 -0.60 -0.11 -7.73
CA ALA A 252 0.56 -0.99 -7.64
C ALA A 252 1.82 -0.19 -7.31
N VAL A 253 2.74 -0.79 -6.55
CA VAL A 253 4.05 -0.16 -6.21
C VAL A 253 4.98 -0.15 -7.42
N GLY A 254 4.75 -1.01 -8.37
CA GLY A 254 5.53 -1.20 -9.59
C GLY A 254 4.63 -1.20 -10.82
N PRO A 255 4.90 -2.04 -11.81
CA PRO A 255 4.05 -2.14 -12.98
C PRO A 255 2.60 -2.41 -12.60
N LYS A 256 1.66 -1.77 -13.32
CA LYS A 256 0.21 -1.99 -13.13
C LYS A 256 -0.09 -3.49 -13.00
N SER A 257 -0.98 -3.85 -12.10
CA SER A 257 -1.38 -5.24 -11.89
C SER A 257 -2.86 -5.34 -11.61
N LEU A 258 -3.52 -6.29 -12.26
CA LEU A 258 -4.94 -6.60 -12.14
C LEU A 258 -5.11 -7.99 -11.53
N SER A 259 -5.77 -8.11 -10.39
CA SER A 259 -6.14 -9.38 -9.79
C SER A 259 -7.41 -9.95 -10.45
N LYS A 260 -7.69 -11.25 -10.22
CA LYS A 260 -8.95 -11.86 -10.70
C LYS A 260 -10.18 -11.18 -10.11
N SER A 261 -10.12 -10.82 -8.83
CA SER A 261 -11.24 -10.17 -8.15
C SER A 261 -11.50 -8.76 -8.68
N GLU A 262 -10.44 -7.99 -8.95
CA GLU A 262 -10.58 -6.67 -9.56
C GLU A 262 -11.21 -6.78 -10.96
N LEU A 263 -10.79 -7.75 -11.78
CA LEU A 263 -11.40 -7.96 -13.10
C LEU A 263 -12.88 -8.37 -13.01
N VAL A 264 -13.24 -9.24 -12.06
CA VAL A 264 -14.64 -9.64 -11.83
C VAL A 264 -15.48 -8.44 -11.42
N GLU A 265 -14.99 -7.66 -10.45
CA GLU A 265 -15.71 -6.49 -9.94
C GLU A 265 -15.86 -5.39 -11.01
N ASP A 266 -14.80 -5.10 -11.77
CA ASP A 266 -14.84 -4.09 -12.84
C ASP A 266 -15.79 -4.50 -13.96
N PHE A 267 -15.79 -5.80 -14.33
CA PHE A 267 -16.70 -6.35 -15.33
C PHE A 267 -18.16 -6.20 -14.88
N GLU A 268 -18.48 -6.70 -13.69
CA GLU A 268 -19.86 -6.72 -13.18
C GLU A 268 -20.41 -5.35 -12.84
N ALA A 269 -19.55 -4.40 -12.47
CA ALA A 269 -19.97 -2.99 -12.29
C ALA A 269 -20.37 -2.32 -13.61
N SER A 270 -19.82 -2.79 -14.74
CA SER A 270 -20.05 -2.19 -16.07
C SER A 270 -21.03 -2.97 -16.93
N TYR A 271 -21.19 -4.27 -16.67
CA TYR A 271 -22.07 -5.15 -17.44
C TYR A 271 -23.48 -5.22 -16.83
N THR A 272 -24.44 -4.59 -17.48
CA THR A 272 -25.84 -4.52 -17.00
C THR A 272 -26.72 -5.69 -17.43
N GLY A 273 -26.16 -6.68 -18.17
CA GLY A 273 -26.85 -7.89 -18.61
C GLY A 273 -28.11 -7.58 -19.45
N SER A 274 -28.01 -7.56 -20.74
CA SER A 274 -29.17 -7.56 -21.64
C SER A 274 -29.47 -8.99 -22.08
#